data_d40c147213cd4ff5b8a4d7e3372e209a
#
_entry.id   d40c147213cd4ff5b8a4d7e3372e209a
#
_cell.length_a   1.000
_cell.length_b   1.000
_cell.length_c   1.000
_cell.angle_alpha   90.00
_cell.angle_beta   90.00
_cell.angle_gamma   90.00
#
_symmetry.space_group_name_H-M   'P 1'
#
loop_
_entity.id
_entity.type
_entity.pdbx_description
1 polymer ?
#
loop_
_entity_poly.entity_id
_entity_poly.type
_entity_poly.pdbx_seq_one_letter_code
_entity_poly.pdbx_strand_id
1 'polypeptide(L)'
;MLLNKFKKQNHIAAVLISACMCVLSSCGQSVSVQTDTDANISPSSVEDYTSSHAKSTITTEDSEGYSMVTADESSGLEILIDEEVPSAIPGSSGTRDNTPVCYTPSASGTTMYSNALASIDASNTSEGYIMVNYTGSNAKVKLQITGSNGITYTYNLHGGYETFPLSAGSGTYKVAVYENVSGNQYATAMLQTINADITNTFGPYLYPNQYVDFNSSSLVVAKAQQLAEGCSSDLDVVTKIYNYATTIVYDHNKAASVQSGYVSNVDAIMQSGTGICLDYAAVMASMLRSQNIPTRLEVGYAGDAYHAWISTYITDIGWINGMIEFDGTNWSLMDPTFAANSNETALRNFIGNGSNYKTKYIY
;
A
#
# COMPACT_ATOMS: atom_id res chain seq x y z
N MET A 1 -20.84 26.86 -31.14
CA MET A 1 -21.49 26.04 -30.04
C MET A 1 -20.54 24.99 -29.44
N LEU A 2 -19.49 24.60 -30.12
CA LEU A 2 -18.47 23.61 -29.66
C LEU A 2 -17.43 24.21 -28.67
N LEU A 3 -17.06 25.47 -28.79
CA LEU A 3 -16.05 26.08 -27.90
C LEU A 3 -16.48 26.24 -26.44
N ASN A 4 -17.78 26.33 -26.15
CA ASN A 4 -18.26 26.44 -24.76
C ASN A 4 -18.33 25.10 -24.02
N LYS A 5 -18.31 23.96 -24.72
CA LYS A 5 -18.23 22.64 -24.10
C LYS A 5 -16.79 22.33 -23.61
N PHE A 6 -15.79 22.76 -24.37
CA PHE A 6 -14.38 22.56 -24.01
C PHE A 6 -13.97 23.33 -22.74
N LYS A 7 -14.49 24.57 -22.56
CA LYS A 7 -14.20 25.34 -21.34
C LYS A 7 -14.77 24.71 -20.07
N LYS A 8 -15.90 24.00 -20.17
CA LYS A 8 -16.56 23.36 -19.01
C LYS A 8 -15.86 22.06 -18.61
N GLN A 9 -15.28 21.33 -19.57
CA GLN A 9 -14.54 20.09 -19.30
C GLN A 9 -13.16 20.34 -18.65
N ASN A 10 -12.46 21.40 -19.07
CA ASN A 10 -11.18 21.76 -18.46
C ASN A 10 -11.33 22.22 -17.00
N HIS A 11 -12.48 22.77 -16.62
CA HIS A 11 -12.77 23.12 -15.22
C HIS A 11 -13.03 21.89 -14.35
N ILE A 12 -13.58 20.80 -14.90
CA ILE A 12 -13.86 19.59 -14.14
C ILE A 12 -12.57 18.83 -13.86
N ALA A 13 -11.65 18.72 -14.81
CA ALA A 13 -10.34 18.11 -14.60
C ALA A 13 -9.50 18.90 -13.57
N ALA A 14 -9.53 20.24 -13.64
CA ALA A 14 -8.86 21.10 -12.65
C ALA A 14 -9.48 21.02 -11.26
N VAL A 15 -10.80 20.81 -11.17
CA VAL A 15 -11.51 20.66 -9.87
C VAL A 15 -11.21 19.30 -9.24
N LEU A 16 -11.01 18.23 -10.01
CA LEU A 16 -10.67 16.90 -9.47
C LEU A 16 -9.27 16.90 -8.85
N ILE A 17 -8.30 17.55 -9.50
CA ILE A 17 -6.95 17.74 -8.93
C ILE A 17 -7.04 18.64 -7.69
N SER A 18 -7.87 19.69 -7.68
CA SER A 18 -8.07 20.58 -6.56
C SER A 18 -8.78 19.90 -5.37
N ALA A 19 -9.72 18.98 -5.60
CA ALA A 19 -10.39 18.28 -4.50
C ALA A 19 -9.44 17.32 -3.76
N CYS A 20 -8.50 16.70 -4.45
CA CYS A 20 -7.45 15.91 -3.80
C CYS A 20 -6.45 16.79 -3.03
N MET A 21 -6.19 18.02 -3.51
CA MET A 21 -5.31 19.00 -2.82
C MET A 21 -5.97 19.65 -1.59
N CYS A 22 -7.31 19.82 -1.56
CA CYS A 22 -7.99 20.47 -0.42
C CYS A 22 -7.90 19.66 0.88
N VAL A 23 -7.65 18.37 0.83
CA VAL A 23 -7.41 17.54 2.03
C VAL A 23 -6.04 17.82 2.67
N LEU A 24 -5.11 18.45 1.94
CA LEU A 24 -3.73 18.68 2.37
C LEU A 24 -3.46 20.10 2.88
N SER A 25 -4.42 21.05 2.76
CA SER A 25 -4.15 22.49 2.98
C SER A 25 -4.57 23.04 4.36
N SER A 26 -5.08 22.24 5.28
CA SER A 26 -5.55 22.75 6.57
C SER A 26 -4.74 22.23 7.76
N CYS A 27 -3.44 22.54 7.84
CA CYS A 27 -2.74 22.69 9.12
C CYS A 27 -1.28 23.12 8.88
N GLY A 28 -1.07 24.41 8.79
CA GLY A 28 0.25 25.00 8.88
C GLY A 28 0.34 25.82 10.16
N GLN A 29 1.01 25.32 11.16
CA GLN A 29 1.61 26.16 12.22
C GLN A 29 3.01 25.64 12.53
N SER A 30 3.97 26.51 12.28
CA SER A 30 5.40 26.33 12.53
C SER A 30 5.72 26.41 14.03
N VAL A 31 6.47 25.44 14.53
CA VAL A 31 7.14 25.54 15.86
C VAL A 31 8.62 25.21 15.69
N SER A 32 9.44 26.08 16.23
CA SER A 32 10.90 26.08 16.16
C SER A 32 11.55 24.96 16.97
N VAL A 33 12.59 24.35 16.37
CA VAL A 33 13.47 23.35 16.97
C VAL A 33 14.51 24.00 17.86
N GLN A 34 14.66 23.51 19.09
CA GLN A 34 15.89 23.67 19.88
C GLN A 34 16.63 22.34 19.91
N THR A 35 17.88 22.40 19.45
CA THR A 35 18.85 21.31 19.52
C THR A 35 19.65 21.46 20.82
N ASP A 36 19.61 20.39 21.66
CA ASP A 36 20.63 20.22 22.71
C ASP A 36 21.52 19.03 22.35
N THR A 37 22.80 19.35 22.21
CA THR A 37 23.91 18.43 22.02
C THR A 37 24.50 18.01 23.38
N ASP A 38 25.09 16.79 23.35
CA ASP A 38 26.06 16.20 24.26
C ASP A 38 25.56 15.20 25.33
N ALA A 39 25.93 13.93 25.10
CA ALA A 39 26.76 13.20 26.08
C ALA A 39 27.23 11.84 25.54
N ASN A 40 28.50 11.69 25.53
CA ASN A 40 29.35 10.54 25.24
C ASN A 40 29.30 9.54 26.41
N ILE A 41 28.97 8.25 26.21
CA ILE A 41 29.20 7.18 27.18
C ILE A 41 29.67 5.89 26.48
N SER A 42 30.82 5.42 26.88
CA SER A 42 31.47 4.13 26.56
C SER A 42 30.74 2.91 27.17
N PRO A 43 30.96 1.69 26.63
CA PRO A 43 30.20 0.51 27.03
C PRO A 43 30.86 -0.24 28.19
N SER A 44 30.11 -0.56 29.24
CA SER A 44 30.42 -1.68 30.13
C SER A 44 29.20 -2.16 30.91
N SER A 45 29.09 -3.51 31.00
CA SER A 45 28.33 -4.34 31.92
C SER A 45 26.81 -4.51 31.71
N VAL A 46 26.47 -5.77 31.48
CA VAL A 46 25.17 -6.39 31.59
C VAL A 46 24.73 -6.38 33.04
N GLU A 47 23.65 -5.71 33.38
CA GLU A 47 22.86 -5.97 34.57
C GLU A 47 21.38 -5.63 34.36
N ASP A 48 20.57 -6.59 34.69
CA ASP A 48 19.18 -6.63 35.14
C ASP A 48 18.26 -5.44 34.78
N TYR A 49 17.40 -5.62 33.76
CA TYR A 49 16.36 -4.66 33.39
C TYR A 49 15.03 -4.97 34.08
N THR A 50 14.89 -4.51 35.31
CA THR A 50 13.57 -4.22 35.88
C THR A 50 13.14 -2.83 35.41
N SER A 51 12.10 -2.80 34.58
CA SER A 51 11.13 -1.73 34.37
C SER A 51 11.56 -0.28 34.61
N SER A 52 12.18 0.35 33.63
CA SER A 52 12.02 1.78 33.42
C SER A 52 11.58 2.02 31.98
N HIS A 53 10.35 2.50 31.81
CA HIS A 53 9.81 2.92 30.52
C HIS A 53 10.65 4.10 29.98
N ALA A 54 11.59 3.81 29.10
CA ALA A 54 12.27 4.84 28.37
C ALA A 54 11.25 5.56 27.50
N LYS A 55 10.94 6.81 27.82
CA LYS A 55 10.00 7.67 27.13
C LYS A 55 10.64 8.12 25.82
N SER A 56 10.57 7.27 24.78
CA SER A 56 10.88 7.70 23.42
C SER A 56 9.68 8.47 22.89
N THR A 57 9.82 9.77 22.76
CA THR A 57 8.77 10.63 22.21
C THR A 57 8.88 10.56 20.69
N ILE A 58 7.92 9.91 20.03
CA ILE A 58 7.74 10.05 18.60
C ILE A 58 6.92 11.32 18.41
N THR A 59 7.51 12.37 17.90
CA THR A 59 6.78 13.49 17.33
C THR A 59 6.42 13.09 15.89
N THR A 60 5.21 12.61 15.67
CA THR A 60 4.67 12.52 14.32
C THR A 60 4.13 13.90 13.99
N GLU A 61 4.83 14.62 13.12
CA GLU A 61 4.40 15.97 12.71
C GLU A 61 3.25 15.96 11.71
N ASP A 62 2.75 14.79 11.31
CA ASP A 62 1.62 14.70 10.38
C ASP A 62 0.43 14.06 11.05
N SER A 63 -0.71 14.71 10.91
CA SER A 63 -2.04 14.16 11.20
C SER A 63 -2.41 12.95 10.33
N GLU A 64 -1.51 12.57 9.43
CA GLU A 64 -1.74 11.51 8.46
C GLU A 64 -1.00 10.26 8.89
N GLY A 65 -1.44 9.29 9.52
CA GLY A 65 -0.84 8.03 9.98
C GLY A 65 0.37 7.46 9.22
N TYR A 66 0.98 8.25 8.37
CA TYR A 66 2.19 8.02 7.61
C TYR A 66 3.29 8.92 8.15
N SER A 67 4.41 8.35 8.59
CA SER A 67 5.60 9.12 8.89
C SER A 67 6.14 9.70 7.59
N MET A 68 6.03 11.01 7.37
CA MET A 68 6.81 11.65 6.34
C MET A 68 8.26 11.69 6.83
N VAL A 69 9.06 10.75 6.39
CA VAL A 69 10.50 10.98 6.35
C VAL A 69 10.70 11.98 5.21
N THR A 70 11.14 13.19 5.53
CA THR A 70 11.73 14.05 4.50
C THR A 70 12.94 13.30 3.99
N ALA A 71 12.77 12.54 2.90
CA ALA A 71 13.89 11.99 2.18
C ALA A 71 14.70 13.18 1.69
N ASP A 72 15.97 13.23 2.11
CA ASP A 72 16.97 14.06 1.46
C ASP A 72 16.83 13.78 -0.05
N GLU A 73 16.73 14.83 -0.86
CA GLU A 73 16.42 14.76 -2.31
C GLU A 73 17.43 13.93 -3.14
N SER A 74 18.40 13.28 -2.50
CA SER A 74 19.47 12.51 -3.15
C SER A 74 19.27 10.99 -3.20
N SER A 75 18.23 10.44 -2.59
CA SER A 75 17.91 9.00 -2.69
C SER A 75 16.55 8.76 -3.35
N GLY A 76 16.35 9.38 -4.50
CA GLY A 76 15.31 8.95 -5.41
C GLY A 76 15.58 7.50 -5.79
N LEU A 77 14.73 6.57 -5.31
CA LEU A 77 14.59 5.30 -5.98
C LEU A 77 14.02 5.65 -7.36
N GLU A 78 14.89 5.97 -8.33
CA GLU A 78 14.51 5.85 -9.73
C GLU A 78 14.13 4.39 -9.89
N ILE A 79 12.83 4.13 -9.91
CA ILE A 79 12.34 2.88 -10.49
C ILE A 79 12.77 3.00 -11.94
N LEU A 80 13.90 2.38 -12.25
CA LEU A 80 14.31 2.17 -13.63
C LEU A 80 13.12 1.45 -14.26
N ILE A 81 12.38 2.20 -15.07
CA ILE A 81 11.50 1.60 -16.07
C ILE A 81 12.50 1.00 -17.06
N ASP A 82 12.95 -0.21 -16.72
CA ASP A 82 13.84 -0.95 -17.59
C ASP A 82 12.95 -1.53 -18.67
N GLU A 83 13.25 -1.10 -19.87
CA GLU A 83 12.87 -1.63 -21.17
C GLU A 83 11.46 -1.28 -21.71
N GLU A 84 11.47 -0.95 -22.97
CA GLU A 84 10.35 -0.78 -23.89
C GLU A 84 9.34 -1.92 -23.68
N VAL A 85 8.11 -1.53 -23.32
CA VAL A 85 6.98 -2.47 -23.30
C VAL A 85 6.92 -3.15 -24.67
N PRO A 86 7.06 -4.47 -24.75
CA PRO A 86 7.06 -5.15 -26.04
C PRO A 86 5.76 -4.85 -26.80
N SER A 87 5.88 -4.40 -28.04
CA SER A 87 4.75 -4.00 -28.90
C SER A 87 3.84 -5.17 -29.32
N ALA A 88 4.18 -6.40 -28.98
CA ALA A 88 3.32 -7.56 -29.17
C ALA A 88 3.74 -8.66 -28.18
N ILE A 89 2.81 -9.12 -27.36
CA ILE A 89 2.98 -10.31 -26.53
C ILE A 89 2.67 -11.54 -27.39
N PRO A 90 3.57 -12.52 -27.46
CA PRO A 90 3.20 -13.83 -27.99
C PRO A 90 2.05 -14.36 -27.16
N GLY A 91 0.92 -14.67 -27.78
CA GLY A 91 -0.22 -15.27 -27.07
C GLY A 91 0.26 -16.51 -26.31
N SER A 92 0.14 -16.50 -24.97
CA SER A 92 0.43 -17.66 -24.18
C SER A 92 -0.60 -18.74 -24.58
N SER A 93 -0.13 -19.82 -25.19
CA SER A 93 -0.97 -20.94 -25.63
C SER A 93 -1.30 -21.92 -24.50
N GLY A 94 -1.27 -21.46 -23.24
CA GLY A 94 -1.60 -22.23 -22.04
C GLY A 94 -3.00 -21.94 -21.53
N THR A 95 -3.71 -22.98 -21.09
CA THR A 95 -4.94 -22.82 -20.31
C THR A 95 -4.53 -22.37 -18.89
N ARG A 96 -4.86 -21.16 -18.51
CA ARG A 96 -4.67 -20.64 -17.15
C ARG A 96 -5.59 -21.40 -16.17
N ASP A 97 -5.08 -21.75 -14.99
CA ASP A 97 -5.93 -22.17 -13.87
C ASP A 97 -6.57 -20.93 -13.21
N ASN A 98 -7.88 -20.82 -13.33
CA ASN A 98 -8.68 -19.72 -12.80
C ASN A 98 -9.30 -20.02 -11.43
N THR A 99 -8.87 -21.12 -10.79
CA THR A 99 -9.29 -21.44 -9.41
C THR A 99 -8.73 -20.42 -8.44
N PRO A 100 -9.54 -19.80 -7.56
CA PRO A 100 -9.04 -18.86 -6.58
C PRO A 100 -8.02 -19.49 -5.62
N VAL A 101 -6.94 -18.77 -5.38
CA VAL A 101 -5.89 -19.10 -4.40
C VAL A 101 -5.84 -18.01 -3.36
N CYS A 102 -6.34 -18.27 -2.14
CA CYS A 102 -6.31 -17.34 -1.04
C CYS A 102 -5.28 -17.81 -0.02
N TYR A 103 -4.11 -17.19 -0.02
CA TYR A 103 -3.10 -17.46 0.98
C TYR A 103 -3.59 -17.00 2.36
N THR A 104 -3.40 -17.86 3.37
CA THR A 104 -3.78 -17.56 4.75
C THR A 104 -2.53 -17.34 5.59
N PRO A 105 -2.29 -16.11 6.08
CA PRO A 105 -1.18 -15.86 6.99
C PRO A 105 -1.32 -16.65 8.29
N SER A 106 -0.21 -17.07 8.88
CA SER A 106 -0.18 -17.80 10.14
C SER A 106 0.91 -17.28 11.07
N ALA A 107 0.61 -17.21 12.36
CA ALA A 107 1.57 -16.95 13.44
C ALA A 107 1.96 -18.29 14.06
N SER A 108 2.92 -19.00 13.48
CA SER A 108 3.29 -20.36 13.87
C SER A 108 4.10 -20.42 15.18
N GLY A 109 4.67 -19.30 15.63
CA GLY A 109 5.46 -19.21 16.84
C GLY A 109 6.86 -19.83 16.76
N THR A 110 7.32 -20.23 15.55
CA THR A 110 8.65 -20.83 15.36
C THR A 110 9.76 -19.83 15.64
N THR A 111 9.57 -18.58 15.22
CA THR A 111 10.45 -17.44 15.51
C THR A 111 9.60 -16.30 16.07
N MET A 112 9.58 -16.20 17.40
CA MET A 112 8.73 -15.26 18.09
C MET A 112 9.52 -14.37 19.04
N TYR A 113 9.19 -13.09 19.03
CA TYR A 113 9.65 -12.10 20.00
C TYR A 113 8.43 -11.59 20.76
N SER A 114 8.47 -11.59 22.11
CA SER A 114 7.31 -11.17 22.90
C SER A 114 7.72 -10.52 24.21
N ASN A 115 6.87 -9.64 24.70
CA ASN A 115 6.87 -9.12 26.05
C ASN A 115 5.44 -9.11 26.63
N ALA A 116 5.20 -8.42 27.75
CA ALA A 116 3.87 -8.36 28.35
C ALA A 116 2.82 -7.62 27.52
N LEU A 117 3.21 -6.81 26.53
CA LEU A 117 2.33 -5.91 25.78
C LEU A 117 2.15 -6.32 24.31
N ALA A 118 3.13 -6.99 23.72
CA ALA A 118 3.09 -7.30 22.30
C ALA A 118 3.88 -8.57 21.96
N SER A 119 3.52 -9.16 20.83
CA SER A 119 4.22 -10.30 20.23
C SER A 119 4.45 -10.03 18.74
N ILE A 120 5.66 -10.31 18.26
CA ILE A 120 6.06 -10.25 16.86
C ILE A 120 6.44 -11.65 16.42
N ASP A 121 5.64 -12.24 15.55
CA ASP A 121 5.95 -13.54 14.94
C ASP A 121 6.65 -13.31 13.61
N ALA A 122 7.93 -13.68 13.54
CA ALA A 122 8.80 -13.58 12.39
C ALA A 122 9.04 -14.94 11.72
N SER A 123 8.18 -15.91 11.96
CA SER A 123 8.33 -17.28 11.46
C SER A 123 8.22 -17.38 9.93
N ASN A 124 7.55 -16.41 9.31
CA ASN A 124 7.26 -16.41 7.87
C ASN A 124 8.00 -15.31 7.10
N THR A 125 9.17 -14.90 7.59
CA THR A 125 9.99 -13.91 6.87
C THR A 125 10.44 -14.40 5.49
N SER A 126 10.60 -15.71 5.29
CA SER A 126 10.89 -16.30 3.97
C SER A 126 9.76 -16.11 2.97
N GLU A 127 8.52 -16.00 3.45
CA GLU A 127 7.32 -15.67 2.68
C GLU A 127 7.07 -14.15 2.58
N GLY A 128 7.96 -13.34 3.13
CA GLY A 128 7.93 -11.88 3.02
C GLY A 128 6.88 -11.19 3.90
N TYR A 129 6.49 -11.78 5.03
CA TYR A 129 5.64 -11.12 6.01
C TYR A 129 6.01 -11.46 7.45
N ILE A 130 5.54 -10.63 8.36
CA ILE A 130 5.50 -10.88 9.81
C ILE A 130 4.07 -10.72 10.30
N MET A 131 3.79 -11.28 11.47
CA MET A 131 2.53 -11.04 12.17
C MET A 131 2.79 -10.38 13.52
N VAL A 132 2.00 -9.39 13.87
CA VAL A 132 2.13 -8.65 15.12
C VAL A 132 0.81 -8.67 15.87
N ASN A 133 0.87 -8.95 17.17
CA ASN A 133 -0.26 -8.92 18.08
C ASN A 133 0.06 -7.98 19.25
N TYR A 134 -0.84 -7.05 19.51
CA TYR A 134 -0.81 -6.22 20.70
C TYR A 134 -1.82 -6.75 21.72
N THR A 135 -1.37 -7.02 22.95
CA THR A 135 -2.14 -7.61 24.04
C THR A 135 -2.40 -6.66 25.21
N GLY A 136 -1.88 -5.43 25.13
CA GLY A 136 -2.14 -4.40 26.15
C GLY A 136 -3.56 -3.84 26.07
N SER A 137 -3.86 -2.87 26.91
CA SER A 137 -5.20 -2.28 27.05
C SER A 137 -5.37 -0.91 26.35
N ASN A 138 -4.30 -0.41 25.70
CA ASN A 138 -4.37 0.89 25.04
C ASN A 138 -5.17 0.78 23.73
N ALA A 139 -6.17 1.65 23.57
CA ALA A 139 -7.03 1.64 22.37
C ALA A 139 -6.38 2.29 21.13
N LYS A 140 -5.25 3.01 21.31
CA LYS A 140 -4.56 3.72 20.23
C LYS A 140 -3.10 3.28 20.18
N VAL A 141 -2.83 2.31 19.33
CA VAL A 141 -1.51 1.65 19.21
C VAL A 141 -1.01 1.76 17.78
N LYS A 142 0.26 2.11 17.62
CA LYS A 142 0.91 2.15 16.32
C LYS A 142 1.99 1.09 16.21
N LEU A 143 2.11 0.53 15.02
CA LEU A 143 3.23 -0.29 14.59
C LEU A 143 4.04 0.49 13.57
N GLN A 144 5.35 0.54 13.74
CA GLN A 144 6.29 1.01 12.72
C GLN A 144 7.20 -0.12 12.27
N ILE A 145 7.35 -0.26 10.95
CA ILE A 145 8.26 -1.20 10.31
C ILE A 145 9.19 -0.40 9.41
N THR A 146 10.48 -0.33 9.78
CA THR A 146 11.50 0.32 8.96
C THR A 146 12.32 -0.75 8.25
N GLY A 147 12.30 -0.75 6.93
CA GLY A 147 13.05 -1.70 6.11
C GLY A 147 14.52 -1.32 5.91
N SER A 148 15.28 -2.19 5.26
CA SER A 148 16.69 -1.97 4.92
C SER A 148 16.91 -0.78 3.97
N ASN A 149 15.88 -0.38 3.22
CA ASN A 149 15.85 0.80 2.35
C ASN A 149 15.60 2.12 3.10
N GLY A 150 15.45 2.09 4.43
CA GLY A 150 15.20 3.26 5.27
C GLY A 150 13.75 3.74 5.29
N ILE A 151 12.86 3.16 4.48
CA ILE A 151 11.44 3.54 4.47
C ILE A 151 10.75 2.99 5.72
N THR A 152 10.03 3.86 6.43
CA THR A 152 9.24 3.50 7.62
C THR A 152 7.76 3.46 7.27
N TYR A 153 7.16 2.30 7.44
CA TYR A 153 5.72 2.07 7.33
C TYR A 153 5.08 2.24 8.71
N THR A 154 3.97 2.96 8.79
CA THR A 154 3.22 3.14 10.05
C THR A 154 1.82 2.61 9.90
N TYR A 155 1.42 1.74 10.83
CA TYR A 155 0.12 1.09 10.88
C TYR A 155 -0.57 1.37 12.21
N ASN A 156 -1.89 1.26 12.24
CA ASN A 156 -2.65 1.17 13.49
C ASN A 156 -2.90 -0.31 13.81
N LEU A 157 -2.66 -0.74 15.05
CA LEU A 157 -3.00 -2.09 15.49
C LEU A 157 -4.41 -2.11 16.09
N HIS A 158 -5.18 -3.14 15.73
CA HIS A 158 -6.58 -3.29 16.16
C HIS A 158 -6.79 -4.44 17.16
N GLY A 159 -5.72 -5.22 17.42
CA GLY A 159 -5.72 -6.38 18.30
C GLY A 159 -5.88 -7.71 17.56
N GLY A 160 -5.38 -8.79 18.18
CA GLY A 160 -5.15 -10.06 17.50
C GLY A 160 -3.88 -10.02 16.64
N TYR A 161 -3.56 -11.13 16.01
CA TYR A 161 -2.45 -11.17 15.05
C TYR A 161 -2.87 -10.53 13.73
N GLU A 162 -2.19 -9.46 13.35
CA GLU A 162 -2.33 -8.78 12.06
C GLU A 162 -1.09 -9.01 11.20
N THR A 163 -1.25 -9.05 9.88
CA THR A 163 -0.19 -9.37 8.90
C THR A 163 0.37 -8.12 8.28
N PHE A 164 1.70 -8.05 8.22
CA PHE A 164 2.44 -6.90 7.67
C PHE A 164 3.49 -7.36 6.66
N PRO A 165 3.46 -6.85 5.43
CA PRO A 165 4.40 -7.23 4.39
C PRO A 165 5.80 -6.64 4.64
N LEU A 166 6.83 -7.37 4.23
CA LEU A 166 8.22 -6.96 4.25
C LEU A 166 8.65 -6.48 2.85
N SER A 167 8.11 -5.31 2.44
CA SER A 167 8.21 -4.82 1.06
C SER A 167 9.59 -4.30 0.64
N ALA A 168 10.56 -4.19 1.58
CA ALA A 168 11.93 -3.76 1.27
C ALA A 168 12.85 -4.92 0.80
N GLY A 169 12.30 -6.13 0.60
CA GLY A 169 13.09 -7.31 0.22
C GLY A 169 13.89 -7.91 1.38
N SER A 170 14.84 -8.80 1.08
CA SER A 170 15.70 -9.38 2.11
C SER A 170 16.56 -8.32 2.78
N GLY A 171 16.72 -8.44 4.09
CA GLY A 171 17.53 -7.49 4.86
C GLY A 171 17.08 -7.33 6.29
N THR A 172 17.55 -6.28 6.94
CA THR A 172 17.26 -5.98 8.33
C THR A 172 16.05 -5.05 8.43
N TYR A 173 15.11 -5.42 9.29
CA TYR A 173 13.91 -4.65 9.60
C TYR A 173 13.90 -4.26 11.08
N LYS A 174 13.57 -3.00 11.37
CA LYS A 174 13.27 -2.52 12.71
C LYS A 174 11.76 -2.48 12.87
N VAL A 175 11.24 -3.25 13.83
CA VAL A 175 9.80 -3.37 14.11
C VAL A 175 9.54 -2.81 15.50
N ALA A 176 8.68 -1.79 15.60
CA ALA A 176 8.41 -1.11 16.86
C ALA A 176 6.91 -0.92 17.09
N VAL A 177 6.43 -1.33 18.26
CA VAL A 177 5.06 -1.11 18.72
C VAL A 177 5.04 0.03 19.70
N TYR A 178 4.09 0.95 19.56
CA TYR A 178 3.98 2.15 20.35
C TYR A 178 2.57 2.34 20.89
N GLU A 179 2.47 2.65 22.18
CA GLU A 179 1.21 3.01 22.85
C GLU A 179 1.05 4.53 22.93
N ASN A 180 -0.15 5.01 22.62
CA ASN A 180 -0.45 6.43 22.78
C ASN A 180 -0.43 6.82 24.27
N VAL A 181 0.27 7.90 24.58
CA VAL A 181 0.33 8.47 25.94
C VAL A 181 -0.61 9.66 26.05
N SER A 182 -0.56 10.59 25.08
CA SER A 182 -1.40 11.78 25.06
C SER A 182 -1.30 12.45 23.69
N GLY A 183 -2.41 12.86 23.08
CA GLY A 183 -2.40 13.52 21.77
C GLY A 183 -1.65 12.69 20.72
N ASN A 184 -0.57 13.24 20.17
CA ASN A 184 0.32 12.57 19.22
C ASN A 184 1.62 12.02 19.88
N GLN A 185 1.68 11.93 21.19
CA GLN A 185 2.83 11.37 21.91
C GLN A 185 2.62 9.86 22.14
N TYR A 186 3.67 9.09 21.86
CA TYR A 186 3.66 7.65 21.98
C TYR A 186 4.87 7.19 22.81
N ALA A 187 4.68 6.13 23.59
CA ALA A 187 5.74 5.41 24.30
C ALA A 187 6.01 4.08 23.61
N THR A 188 7.26 3.65 23.57
CA THR A 188 7.65 2.36 23.01
C THR A 188 7.14 1.24 23.91
N ALA A 189 6.26 0.39 23.38
CA ALA A 189 5.78 -0.83 24.02
C ALA A 189 6.70 -2.01 23.71
N MET A 190 7.19 -2.11 22.46
CA MET A 190 8.11 -3.15 22.03
C MET A 190 8.97 -2.65 20.88
N LEU A 191 10.24 -3.08 20.85
CA LEU A 191 11.17 -2.81 19.77
C LEU A 191 11.97 -4.08 19.47
N GLN A 192 11.98 -4.50 18.21
CA GLN A 192 12.73 -5.68 17.76
C GLN A 192 13.40 -5.41 16.41
N THR A 193 14.64 -5.90 16.27
CA THR A 193 15.32 -5.98 14.97
C THR A 193 15.20 -7.39 14.44
N ILE A 194 14.76 -7.53 13.19
CA ILE A 194 14.54 -8.81 12.51
C ILE A 194 15.40 -8.84 11.26
N ASN A 195 16.08 -9.94 11.02
CA ASN A 195 16.74 -10.21 9.74
C ASN A 195 15.83 -11.12 8.92
N ALA A 196 15.38 -10.64 7.76
CA ALA A 196 14.55 -11.39 6.84
C ALA A 196 15.39 -11.87 5.65
N ASP A 197 15.29 -13.16 5.35
CA ASP A 197 15.76 -13.77 4.11
C ASP A 197 14.53 -14.22 3.32
N ILE A 198 14.08 -13.33 2.41
CA ILE A 198 12.84 -13.52 1.66
C ILE A 198 13.16 -14.39 0.44
N THR A 199 12.73 -15.65 0.49
CA THR A 199 12.89 -16.60 -0.62
C THR A 199 11.71 -16.54 -1.58
N ASN A 200 10.51 -16.28 -1.08
CA ASN A 200 9.33 -16.00 -1.89
C ASN A 200 9.20 -14.48 -2.13
N THR A 201 9.80 -13.99 -3.20
CA THR A 201 9.80 -12.56 -3.54
C THR A 201 8.42 -12.02 -3.90
N PHE A 202 7.46 -12.88 -4.21
CA PHE A 202 6.06 -12.52 -4.48
C PHE A 202 5.18 -12.57 -3.22
N GLY A 203 5.63 -13.24 -2.15
CA GLY A 203 4.85 -13.40 -0.93
C GLY A 203 4.28 -12.09 -0.38
N PRO A 204 5.06 -11.00 -0.22
CA PRO A 204 4.54 -9.71 0.24
C PRO A 204 3.34 -9.18 -0.58
N TYR A 205 3.21 -9.64 -1.83
CA TYR A 205 2.24 -9.17 -2.83
C TYR A 205 1.19 -10.24 -3.21
N LEU A 206 1.13 -11.33 -2.47
CA LEU A 206 0.15 -12.42 -2.60
C LEU A 206 -0.66 -12.60 -1.32
N TYR A 207 0.00 -12.48 -0.15
CA TYR A 207 -0.70 -12.61 1.13
C TYR A 207 -1.58 -11.38 1.40
N PRO A 208 -2.77 -11.57 2.03
CA PRO A 208 -3.55 -10.46 2.55
C PRO A 208 -2.79 -9.74 3.67
N ASN A 209 -3.04 -8.44 3.77
CA ASN A 209 -2.50 -7.57 4.80
C ASN A 209 -3.50 -6.47 5.14
N GLN A 210 -3.16 -5.55 6.03
CA GLN A 210 -4.09 -4.51 6.50
C GLN A 210 -4.66 -3.62 5.38
N TYR A 211 -3.89 -3.37 4.30
CA TYR A 211 -4.34 -2.53 3.17
C TYR A 211 -4.98 -3.33 2.03
N VAL A 212 -4.69 -4.62 1.94
CA VAL A 212 -5.26 -5.55 0.96
C VAL A 212 -5.84 -6.72 1.73
N ASP A 213 -7.00 -6.48 2.37
CA ASP A 213 -7.63 -7.44 3.28
C ASP A 213 -8.71 -8.25 2.54
N PHE A 214 -8.47 -9.55 2.43
CA PHE A 214 -9.40 -10.50 1.83
C PHE A 214 -9.14 -11.92 2.35
N ASN A 215 -10.14 -12.76 2.19
CA ASN A 215 -10.07 -14.19 2.47
C ASN A 215 -10.99 -14.95 1.50
N SER A 216 -11.01 -16.26 1.55
CA SER A 216 -11.78 -17.11 0.63
C SER A 216 -13.30 -16.88 0.64
N SER A 217 -13.84 -16.21 1.67
CA SER A 217 -15.26 -15.85 1.77
C SER A 217 -15.59 -14.44 1.33
N SER A 218 -14.58 -13.62 0.99
CA SER A 218 -14.77 -12.24 0.58
C SER A 218 -15.48 -12.13 -0.77
N LEU A 219 -16.33 -11.11 -0.92
CA LEU A 219 -17.08 -10.84 -2.16
C LEU A 219 -16.14 -10.56 -3.34
N VAL A 220 -15.00 -9.91 -3.09
CA VAL A 220 -13.98 -9.65 -4.11
C VAL A 220 -13.44 -10.94 -4.71
N VAL A 221 -13.28 -12.02 -3.92
CA VAL A 221 -12.78 -13.31 -4.38
C VAL A 221 -13.79 -14.00 -5.30
N ALA A 222 -15.07 -14.05 -4.88
CA ALA A 222 -16.13 -14.60 -5.69
C ALA A 222 -16.29 -13.84 -7.02
N LYS A 223 -16.17 -12.52 -6.98
CA LYS A 223 -16.23 -11.67 -8.17
C LYS A 223 -15.03 -11.88 -9.08
N ALA A 224 -13.82 -11.97 -8.52
CA ALA A 224 -12.60 -12.26 -9.29
C ALA A 224 -12.68 -13.60 -10.01
N GLN A 225 -13.19 -14.64 -9.34
CA GLN A 225 -13.44 -15.96 -9.94
C GLN A 225 -14.41 -15.86 -11.13
N GLN A 226 -15.52 -15.14 -10.95
CA GLN A 226 -16.49 -14.91 -12.03
C GLN A 226 -15.85 -14.20 -13.23
N LEU A 227 -15.05 -13.17 -12.98
CA LEU A 227 -14.38 -12.40 -14.03
C LEU A 227 -13.30 -13.23 -14.75
N ALA A 228 -12.59 -14.08 -14.00
CA ALA A 228 -11.54 -14.93 -14.55
C ALA A 228 -12.08 -16.11 -15.38
N GLU A 229 -13.37 -16.41 -15.29
CA GLU A 229 -13.97 -17.52 -16.05
C GLU A 229 -13.69 -17.37 -17.53
N GLY A 230 -13.11 -18.42 -18.13
CA GLY A 230 -12.74 -18.49 -19.54
C GLY A 230 -11.53 -17.65 -19.95
N CYS A 231 -10.81 -17.01 -18.99
CA CYS A 231 -9.55 -16.36 -19.27
C CYS A 231 -8.45 -17.39 -19.56
N SER A 232 -7.62 -17.10 -20.56
CA SER A 232 -6.52 -17.98 -20.98
C SER A 232 -5.15 -17.49 -20.49
N SER A 233 -5.05 -16.24 -20.01
CA SER A 233 -3.82 -15.61 -19.55
C SER A 233 -4.06 -14.75 -18.31
N ASP A 234 -2.99 -14.42 -17.56
CA ASP A 234 -3.04 -13.45 -16.47
C ASP A 234 -3.52 -12.10 -16.96
N LEU A 235 -3.16 -11.74 -18.17
CA LEU A 235 -3.51 -10.51 -18.81
C LEU A 235 -5.02 -10.37 -19.07
N ASP A 236 -5.67 -11.46 -19.51
CA ASP A 236 -7.13 -11.47 -19.69
C ASP A 236 -7.81 -11.18 -18.34
N VAL A 237 -7.29 -11.78 -17.25
CA VAL A 237 -7.80 -11.57 -15.89
C VAL A 237 -7.61 -10.12 -15.46
N VAL A 238 -6.39 -9.57 -15.62
CA VAL A 238 -6.09 -8.17 -15.30
C VAL A 238 -7.03 -7.23 -16.05
N THR A 239 -7.20 -7.44 -17.35
CA THR A 239 -8.09 -6.62 -18.19
C THR A 239 -9.53 -6.66 -17.72
N LYS A 240 -10.07 -7.85 -17.41
CA LYS A 240 -11.45 -7.96 -16.93
C LYS A 240 -11.64 -7.36 -15.53
N ILE A 241 -10.67 -7.52 -14.63
CA ILE A 241 -10.71 -6.91 -13.28
C ILE A 241 -10.60 -5.38 -13.40
N TYR A 242 -9.72 -4.88 -14.26
CA TYR A 242 -9.62 -3.46 -14.55
C TYR A 242 -10.96 -2.89 -15.04
N ASN A 243 -11.54 -3.47 -16.09
CA ASN A 243 -12.81 -3.01 -16.64
C ASN A 243 -13.93 -3.05 -15.59
N TYR A 244 -13.89 -4.01 -14.67
CA TYR A 244 -14.83 -4.05 -13.55
C TYR A 244 -14.55 -2.89 -12.56
N ALA A 245 -13.29 -2.65 -12.20
CA ALA A 245 -12.93 -1.59 -11.27
C ALA A 245 -13.36 -0.20 -11.78
N THR A 246 -13.32 0.05 -13.09
CA THR A 246 -13.80 1.32 -13.68
C THR A 246 -15.31 1.54 -13.53
N THR A 247 -16.09 0.51 -13.16
CA THR A 247 -17.53 0.64 -12.86
C THR A 247 -17.81 1.16 -11.44
N ILE A 248 -16.81 1.16 -10.55
CA ILE A 248 -16.93 1.75 -9.21
C ILE A 248 -17.00 3.28 -9.37
N VAL A 249 -17.96 3.90 -8.68
CA VAL A 249 -18.16 5.35 -8.73
C VAL A 249 -17.25 6.04 -7.73
N TYR A 250 -16.56 7.10 -8.14
CA TYR A 250 -15.69 7.85 -7.23
C TYR A 250 -16.49 8.64 -6.18
N ASP A 251 -16.18 8.43 -4.89
CA ASP A 251 -16.83 9.11 -3.78
C ASP A 251 -16.07 10.38 -3.38
N HIS A 252 -16.46 11.50 -3.99
CA HIS A 252 -15.88 12.82 -3.70
C HIS A 252 -16.04 13.25 -2.24
N ASN A 253 -17.15 12.89 -1.59
CA ASN A 253 -17.40 13.25 -0.20
C ASN A 253 -16.47 12.49 0.74
N LYS A 254 -16.29 11.20 0.50
CA LYS A 254 -15.34 10.38 1.23
C LYS A 254 -13.91 10.88 1.01
N ALA A 255 -13.52 11.17 -0.23
CA ALA A 255 -12.19 11.70 -0.55
C ALA A 255 -11.88 13.02 0.17
N ALA A 256 -12.89 13.89 0.33
CA ALA A 256 -12.74 15.18 1.03
C ALA A 256 -12.73 15.06 2.57
N SER A 257 -13.14 13.92 3.14
CA SER A 257 -13.34 13.76 4.59
C SER A 257 -12.58 12.58 5.20
N VAL A 258 -11.96 11.73 4.38
CA VAL A 258 -11.24 10.55 4.83
C VAL A 258 -10.11 10.94 5.81
N GLN A 259 -10.03 10.19 6.91
CA GLN A 259 -9.04 10.45 7.94
C GLN A 259 -7.78 9.64 7.69
N SER A 260 -6.67 10.16 8.21
CA SER A 260 -5.40 9.44 8.25
C SER A 260 -5.55 8.07 8.93
N GLY A 261 -4.86 7.07 8.38
CA GLY A 261 -4.96 5.69 8.84
C GLY A 261 -6.20 4.94 8.34
N TYR A 262 -6.94 5.52 7.38
CA TYR A 262 -8.01 4.81 6.71
C TYR A 262 -7.47 3.56 6.00
N VAL A 263 -8.15 2.44 6.17
CA VAL A 263 -7.95 1.20 5.43
C VAL A 263 -9.23 0.81 4.72
N SER A 264 -9.12 0.26 3.52
CA SER A 264 -10.27 -0.11 2.72
C SER A 264 -10.96 -1.37 3.26
N ASN A 265 -12.29 -1.36 3.29
CA ASN A 265 -13.09 -2.57 3.43
C ASN A 265 -13.60 -2.98 2.06
N VAL A 266 -12.90 -3.93 1.42
CA VAL A 266 -13.17 -4.30 0.03
C VAL A 266 -14.59 -4.85 -0.20
N ASP A 267 -15.14 -5.59 0.76
CA ASP A 267 -16.50 -6.13 0.65
C ASP A 267 -17.56 -5.02 0.78
N ALA A 268 -17.34 -4.01 1.63
CA ALA A 268 -18.20 -2.84 1.70
C ALA A 268 -18.18 -2.01 0.41
N ILE A 269 -17.00 -1.88 -0.23
CA ILE A 269 -16.87 -1.22 -1.53
C ILE A 269 -17.60 -2.01 -2.62
N MET A 270 -17.48 -3.34 -2.62
CA MET A 270 -18.20 -4.21 -3.55
C MET A 270 -19.73 -4.08 -3.42
N GLN A 271 -20.23 -3.88 -2.21
CA GLN A 271 -21.66 -3.72 -1.94
C GLN A 271 -22.18 -2.32 -2.30
N SER A 272 -21.40 -1.28 -2.01
CA SER A 272 -21.81 0.10 -2.27
C SER A 272 -21.60 0.52 -3.73
N GLY A 273 -20.63 -0.08 -4.41
CA GLY A 273 -20.19 0.34 -5.74
C GLY A 273 -19.56 1.73 -5.76
N THR A 274 -19.08 2.24 -4.61
CA THR A 274 -18.46 3.57 -4.50
C THR A 274 -17.17 3.49 -3.70
N GLY A 275 -16.16 4.32 -4.05
CA GLY A 275 -14.88 4.32 -3.36
C GLY A 275 -13.97 5.48 -3.76
N ILE A 276 -12.83 5.58 -3.08
CA ILE A 276 -11.74 6.51 -3.40
C ILE A 276 -10.55 5.74 -4.00
N CYS A 277 -9.49 6.42 -4.40
CA CYS A 277 -8.32 5.79 -5.03
C CYS A 277 -7.78 4.57 -4.26
N LEU A 278 -7.67 4.67 -2.94
CA LEU A 278 -7.23 3.55 -2.10
C LEU A 278 -8.19 2.35 -2.16
N ASP A 279 -9.50 2.60 -2.26
CA ASP A 279 -10.51 1.55 -2.37
C ASP A 279 -10.42 0.81 -3.71
N TYR A 280 -10.23 1.55 -4.81
CA TYR A 280 -9.99 0.97 -6.14
C TYR A 280 -8.76 0.05 -6.12
N ALA A 281 -7.64 0.58 -5.60
CA ALA A 281 -6.39 -0.17 -5.51
C ALA A 281 -6.53 -1.44 -4.64
N ALA A 282 -7.21 -1.32 -3.48
CA ALA A 282 -7.42 -2.45 -2.57
C ALA A 282 -8.33 -3.53 -3.17
N VAL A 283 -9.45 -3.15 -3.83
CA VAL A 283 -10.35 -4.08 -4.51
C VAL A 283 -9.61 -4.83 -5.62
N MET A 284 -8.88 -4.11 -6.47
CA MET A 284 -8.15 -4.73 -7.56
C MET A 284 -7.02 -5.63 -7.07
N ALA A 285 -6.22 -5.17 -6.10
CA ALA A 285 -5.15 -5.98 -5.53
C ALA A 285 -5.70 -7.26 -4.88
N SER A 286 -6.82 -7.17 -4.14
CA SER A 286 -7.48 -8.34 -3.54
C SER A 286 -7.98 -9.33 -4.59
N MET A 287 -8.62 -8.83 -5.66
CA MET A 287 -9.08 -9.66 -6.78
C MET A 287 -7.92 -10.37 -7.47
N LEU A 288 -6.85 -9.64 -7.81
CA LEU A 288 -5.70 -10.20 -8.53
C LEU A 288 -4.91 -11.18 -7.67
N ARG A 289 -4.65 -10.86 -6.39
CA ARG A 289 -3.99 -11.77 -5.45
C ARG A 289 -4.78 -13.06 -5.27
N SER A 290 -6.11 -12.99 -5.21
CA SER A 290 -6.97 -14.18 -5.13
C SER A 290 -6.95 -15.05 -6.40
N GLN A 291 -6.46 -14.50 -7.51
CA GLN A 291 -6.19 -15.20 -8.76
C GLN A 291 -4.73 -15.61 -8.92
N ASN A 292 -3.96 -15.59 -7.80
CA ASN A 292 -2.53 -15.91 -7.76
C ASN A 292 -1.67 -15.00 -8.65
N ILE A 293 -2.09 -13.76 -8.86
CA ILE A 293 -1.36 -12.75 -9.62
C ILE A 293 -0.72 -11.77 -8.63
N PRO A 294 0.62 -11.76 -8.48
CA PRO A 294 1.30 -10.88 -7.53
C PRO A 294 0.99 -9.41 -7.84
N THR A 295 0.46 -8.70 -6.85
CA THR A 295 0.00 -7.31 -7.05
C THR A 295 0.39 -6.45 -5.86
N ARG A 296 1.10 -5.36 -6.13
CA ARG A 296 1.44 -4.30 -5.19
C ARG A 296 0.30 -3.30 -5.11
N LEU A 297 -0.11 -2.94 -3.92
CA LEU A 297 -0.84 -1.69 -3.70
C LEU A 297 0.21 -0.63 -3.40
N GLU A 298 0.25 0.41 -4.22
CA GLU A 298 1.23 1.47 -4.12
C GLU A 298 0.56 2.78 -3.72
N VAL A 299 1.23 3.53 -2.86
CA VAL A 299 0.78 4.84 -2.39
C VAL A 299 1.91 5.84 -2.57
N GLY A 300 1.59 7.00 -3.08
CA GLY A 300 2.59 8.04 -3.36
C GLY A 300 1.97 9.26 -4.04
N TYR A 301 2.66 9.80 -5.00
CA TYR A 301 2.20 10.97 -5.75
C TYR A 301 1.99 10.64 -7.22
N ALA A 302 0.83 11.04 -7.74
CA ALA A 302 0.53 11.09 -9.17
C ALA A 302 0.51 12.57 -9.58
N GLY A 303 1.61 13.06 -10.16
CA GLY A 303 1.88 14.50 -10.25
C GLY A 303 2.01 15.10 -8.85
N ASP A 304 1.17 16.09 -8.52
CA ASP A 304 1.13 16.73 -7.20
C ASP A 304 0.07 16.12 -6.26
N ALA A 305 -0.73 15.17 -6.74
CA ALA A 305 -1.81 14.56 -5.96
C ALA A 305 -1.32 13.32 -5.22
N TYR A 306 -1.56 13.26 -3.89
CA TYR A 306 -1.36 12.04 -3.11
C TYR A 306 -2.39 11.00 -3.54
N HIS A 307 -1.93 9.80 -3.92
CA HIS A 307 -2.72 8.86 -4.66
C HIS A 307 -2.35 7.41 -4.34
N ALA A 308 -3.25 6.48 -4.68
CA ALA A 308 -3.01 5.05 -4.58
C ALA A 308 -3.34 4.37 -5.91
N TRP A 309 -2.51 3.41 -6.30
CA TRP A 309 -2.63 2.61 -7.53
C TRP A 309 -2.09 1.21 -7.31
N ILE A 310 -2.06 0.39 -8.35
CA ILE A 310 -1.45 -0.94 -8.29
C ILE A 310 -0.38 -1.13 -9.36
N SER A 311 0.57 -2.00 -9.05
CA SER A 311 1.47 -2.63 -10.01
C SER A 311 1.29 -4.13 -9.95
N THR A 312 1.28 -4.79 -11.10
CA THR A 312 0.94 -6.20 -11.21
C THR A 312 2.04 -6.97 -11.93
N TYR A 313 2.39 -8.16 -11.44
CA TYR A 313 3.34 -9.03 -12.10
C TYR A 313 2.61 -9.98 -13.06
N ILE A 314 2.99 -9.94 -14.33
CA ILE A 314 2.48 -10.85 -15.36
C ILE A 314 3.59 -11.82 -15.72
N THR A 315 3.31 -13.11 -15.71
CA THR A 315 4.24 -14.15 -16.14
C THR A 315 4.74 -13.84 -17.55
N ASP A 316 6.05 -13.98 -17.79
CA ASP A 316 6.75 -13.72 -19.06
C ASP A 316 6.88 -12.22 -19.45
N ILE A 317 6.31 -11.28 -18.67
CA ILE A 317 6.41 -9.83 -18.91
C ILE A 317 7.16 -9.13 -17.77
N GLY A 318 6.93 -9.56 -16.52
CA GLY A 318 7.48 -8.92 -15.34
C GLY A 318 6.50 -7.97 -14.67
N TRP A 319 7.02 -7.05 -13.85
CA TRP A 319 6.23 -6.03 -13.17
C TRP A 319 5.75 -4.96 -14.16
N ILE A 320 4.46 -4.74 -14.18
CA ILE A 320 3.84 -3.68 -14.94
C ILE A 320 3.33 -2.63 -13.95
N ASN A 321 3.92 -1.45 -14.00
CA ASN A 321 3.64 -0.35 -13.10
C ASN A 321 2.38 0.39 -13.52
N GLY A 322 1.47 0.62 -12.57
CA GLY A 322 0.18 1.24 -12.82
C GLY A 322 -0.81 0.29 -13.48
N MET A 323 -1.96 0.82 -13.84
CA MET A 323 -3.02 0.06 -14.49
C MET A 323 -2.81 -0.04 -15.99
N ILE A 324 -3.12 -1.21 -16.53
CA ILE A 324 -2.85 -1.52 -17.92
C ILE A 324 -4.17 -1.78 -18.66
N GLU A 325 -4.33 -1.13 -19.77
CA GLU A 325 -5.28 -1.52 -20.80
C GLU A 325 -4.52 -2.06 -22.00
N PHE A 326 -5.01 -3.17 -22.54
CA PHE A 326 -4.56 -3.73 -23.81
C PHE A 326 -5.68 -3.55 -24.85
N ASP A 327 -5.43 -2.75 -25.88
CA ASP A 327 -6.39 -2.45 -26.93
C ASP A 327 -6.44 -3.53 -28.05
N GLY A 328 -5.74 -4.65 -27.83
CA GLY A 328 -5.55 -5.73 -28.82
C GLY A 328 -4.27 -5.59 -29.63
N THR A 329 -3.55 -4.47 -29.50
CA THR A 329 -2.31 -4.17 -30.23
C THR A 329 -1.28 -3.49 -29.35
N ASN A 330 -1.69 -2.59 -28.46
CA ASN A 330 -0.82 -1.79 -27.60
C ASN A 330 -1.28 -1.80 -26.15
N TRP A 331 -0.32 -1.65 -25.26
CA TRP A 331 -0.53 -1.45 -23.84
C TRP A 331 -0.67 0.03 -23.52
N SER A 332 -1.64 0.34 -22.67
CA SER A 332 -1.78 1.66 -22.06
C SER A 332 -1.73 1.53 -20.57
N LEU A 333 -0.93 2.37 -19.93
CA LEU A 333 -0.92 2.52 -18.49
C LEU A 333 -2.11 3.39 -18.09
N MET A 334 -3.05 2.85 -17.31
CA MET A 334 -4.23 3.58 -16.85
C MET A 334 -4.51 3.32 -15.36
N ASP A 335 -4.64 4.42 -14.60
CA ASP A 335 -5.15 4.37 -13.25
C ASP A 335 -6.69 4.28 -13.28
N PRO A 336 -7.33 3.28 -12.64
CA PRO A 336 -8.77 3.10 -12.70
C PRO A 336 -9.55 4.24 -12.08
N THR A 337 -8.98 4.96 -11.12
CA THR A 337 -9.61 6.15 -10.53
C THR A 337 -9.73 7.27 -11.56
N PHE A 338 -8.67 7.52 -12.32
CA PHE A 338 -8.70 8.49 -13.40
C PHE A 338 -9.54 8.00 -14.58
N ALA A 339 -9.49 6.70 -14.92
CA ALA A 339 -10.29 6.14 -15.99
C ALA A 339 -11.80 6.28 -15.72
N ALA A 340 -12.24 6.03 -14.49
CA ALA A 340 -13.64 6.16 -14.09
C ALA A 340 -14.14 7.63 -14.14
N ASN A 341 -13.27 8.62 -14.01
CA ASN A 341 -13.63 10.02 -13.84
C ASN A 341 -13.15 10.96 -14.95
N SER A 342 -12.42 10.47 -15.95
CA SER A 342 -11.81 11.27 -17.02
C SER A 342 -12.14 10.73 -18.40
N ASN A 343 -12.09 11.59 -19.43
CA ASN A 343 -12.12 11.09 -20.79
C ASN A 343 -10.75 10.48 -21.16
N GLU A 344 -10.79 9.48 -22.04
CA GLU A 344 -9.64 8.68 -22.44
C GLU A 344 -8.43 9.52 -22.92
N THR A 345 -8.65 10.57 -23.69
CA THR A 345 -7.57 11.41 -24.21
C THR A 345 -6.87 12.21 -23.11
N ALA A 346 -7.63 12.76 -22.14
CA ALA A 346 -7.05 13.45 -20.98
C ALA A 346 -6.26 12.48 -20.12
N LEU A 347 -6.76 11.27 -19.96
CA LEU A 347 -6.12 10.19 -19.20
C LEU A 347 -4.79 9.78 -19.83
N ARG A 348 -4.75 9.46 -21.12
CA ARG A 348 -3.53 9.08 -21.84
C ARG A 348 -2.45 10.17 -21.78
N ASN A 349 -2.84 11.43 -21.84
CA ASN A 349 -1.90 12.55 -21.74
C ASN A 349 -1.36 12.75 -20.31
N PHE A 350 -2.12 12.37 -19.29
CA PHE A 350 -1.70 12.48 -17.89
C PHE A 350 -0.81 11.32 -17.47
N ILE A 351 -1.23 10.09 -17.71
CA ILE A 351 -0.49 8.90 -17.30
C ILE A 351 0.75 8.69 -18.16
N GLY A 352 0.60 8.79 -19.49
CA GLY A 352 1.71 8.65 -20.44
C GLY A 352 2.49 7.36 -20.21
N ASN A 353 3.78 7.49 -19.93
CA ASN A 353 4.69 6.38 -19.64
C ASN A 353 4.83 6.06 -18.13
N GLY A 354 3.95 6.58 -17.28
CA GLY A 354 4.03 6.39 -15.82
C GLY A 354 5.02 7.32 -15.10
N SER A 355 5.73 8.21 -15.81
CA SER A 355 6.72 9.12 -15.21
C SER A 355 6.14 10.12 -14.19
N ASN A 356 4.83 10.29 -14.18
CA ASN A 356 4.14 11.16 -13.23
C ASN A 356 3.89 10.49 -11.85
N TYR A 357 4.18 9.20 -11.72
CA TYR A 357 3.94 8.43 -10.49
C TYR A 357 5.24 8.31 -9.68
N LYS A 358 5.20 8.72 -8.41
CA LYS A 358 6.31 8.59 -7.46
C LYS A 358 5.83 7.78 -6.26
N THR A 359 6.21 6.51 -6.22
CA THR A 359 5.84 5.60 -5.13
C THR A 359 6.55 5.97 -3.83
N LYS A 360 5.79 6.02 -2.73
CA LYS A 360 6.30 6.17 -1.37
C LYS A 360 6.23 4.89 -0.58
N TYR A 361 5.13 4.17 -0.69
CA TYR A 361 4.82 2.96 0.08
C TYR A 361 4.32 1.87 -0.84
N ILE A 362 4.67 0.62 -0.55
CA ILE A 362 4.27 -0.60 -1.27
C ILE A 362 3.74 -1.60 -0.24
N TYR A 363 2.49 -2.02 -0.44
CA TYR A 363 1.79 -2.96 0.43
C TYR A 363 1.39 -4.24 -0.28
#